data_8ab2f6c7fb9ac2a8118ac0f4371f3820
#
_entry.id   8ab2f6c7fb9ac2a8118ac0f4371f3820
#
_cell.length_a   1.000
_cell.length_b   1.000
_cell.length_c   1.000
_cell.angle_alpha   90.00
_cell.angle_beta   90.00
_cell.angle_gamma   90.00
#
_symmetry.space_group_name_H-M   'P 1'
#
loop_
_entity.id
_entity.type
_entity.pdbx_description
1 polymer ?
#
loop_
_entity_poly.entity_id
_entity_poly.type
_entity_poly.pdbx_seq_one_letter_code
_entity_poly.pdbx_strand_id
1 'polypeptide(L)'
;MSESRLKKSYLNARVNVFFYLVTLFISFFSRKIFLEKLGADFVGLTGTMQNLLGFLNLAELGIGASIGYVLYKPIFDGNRDKIKEIISVLGYLYRNVGLLILGAGLLLACFLPYIFAGAGIHFGVIYFAYFAFLASALIGYFVNYRQTLLGADQRNYVVTVYFQTANIVKILLQTALACHVGSFYLWIAIELIFGILYSFILNWKINRVYPWLKCEVAEGRRKYPENKIIVRKARQMFVHKLAGMGRTQLLPFLVYAFTSLKLVAYYGNYMLLLTKLNQFVDKLV
;
A
#
# COMPACT_ATOMS: atom_id res chain seq x y z
N MET A 1 -11.71 29.39 5.70
CA MET A 1 -12.93 28.70 6.14
C MET A 1 -12.65 27.21 6.20
N SER A 2 -12.83 26.59 7.38
CA SER A 2 -12.70 25.12 7.50
C SER A 2 -13.88 24.47 6.79
N GLU A 3 -13.62 23.61 5.82
CA GLU A 3 -14.69 22.80 5.21
C GLU A 3 -15.41 21.98 6.29
N SER A 4 -16.73 21.96 6.24
CA SER A 4 -17.54 21.21 7.22
C SER A 4 -17.21 19.70 7.13
N ARG A 5 -17.22 18.99 8.27
CA ARG A 5 -16.96 17.55 8.33
C ARG A 5 -17.91 16.75 7.44
N LEU A 6 -19.18 17.17 7.34
CA LEU A 6 -20.18 16.58 6.46
C LEU A 6 -19.76 16.66 4.97
N LYS A 7 -19.25 17.83 4.53
CA LYS A 7 -18.78 18.00 3.15
C LYS A 7 -17.59 17.09 2.85
N LYS A 8 -16.63 16.96 3.76
CA LYS A 8 -15.49 16.06 3.62
C LYS A 8 -15.92 14.60 3.56
N SER A 9 -16.86 14.17 4.43
CA SER A 9 -17.41 12.82 4.43
C SER A 9 -18.12 12.49 3.12
N TYR A 10 -18.96 13.40 2.62
CA TYR A 10 -19.65 13.24 1.34
C TYR A 10 -18.68 13.14 0.16
N LEU A 11 -17.62 13.98 0.13
CA LEU A 11 -16.59 13.90 -0.88
C LEU A 11 -15.83 12.57 -0.83
N ASN A 12 -15.49 12.08 0.37
CA ASN A 12 -14.86 10.78 0.55
C ASN A 12 -15.72 9.65 -0.03
N ALA A 13 -17.01 9.62 0.32
CA ALA A 13 -17.93 8.59 -0.17
C ALA A 13 -18.06 8.62 -1.70
N ARG A 14 -18.29 9.81 -2.26
CA ARG A 14 -18.47 10.00 -3.72
C ARG A 14 -17.22 9.60 -4.51
N VAL A 15 -16.05 10.03 -4.08
CA VAL A 15 -14.77 9.70 -4.71
C VAL A 15 -14.49 8.19 -4.62
N ASN A 16 -14.72 7.60 -3.46
CA ASN A 16 -14.51 6.17 -3.25
C ASN A 16 -15.43 5.31 -4.13
N VAL A 17 -16.73 5.65 -4.24
CA VAL A 17 -17.67 4.90 -5.09
C VAL A 17 -17.30 5.04 -6.56
N PHE A 18 -17.01 6.26 -7.04
CA PHE A 18 -16.61 6.50 -8.42
C PHE A 18 -15.38 5.67 -8.80
N PHE A 19 -14.28 5.80 -8.05
CA PHE A 19 -13.06 5.06 -8.35
C PHE A 19 -13.24 3.55 -8.16
N TYR A 20 -14.08 3.13 -7.24
CA TYR A 20 -14.42 1.72 -7.08
C TYR A 20 -14.99 1.13 -8.37
N LEU A 21 -16.03 1.77 -8.94
CA LEU A 21 -16.66 1.30 -10.17
C LEU A 21 -15.67 1.29 -11.34
N VAL A 22 -14.91 2.37 -11.54
CA VAL A 22 -13.91 2.47 -12.62
C VAL A 22 -12.84 1.38 -12.47
N THR A 23 -12.28 1.20 -11.28
CA THR A 23 -11.24 0.18 -11.05
C THR A 23 -11.79 -1.24 -11.13
N LEU A 24 -13.06 -1.45 -10.80
CA LEU A 24 -13.73 -2.75 -10.97
C LEU A 24 -13.67 -3.17 -12.45
N PHE A 25 -14.20 -2.35 -13.35
CA PHE A 25 -14.20 -2.63 -14.79
C PHE A 25 -12.78 -2.84 -15.32
N ILE A 26 -11.87 -1.92 -15.06
CA ILE A 26 -10.48 -1.98 -15.54
C ILE A 26 -9.79 -3.25 -15.03
N SER A 27 -10.00 -3.64 -13.78
CA SER A 27 -9.37 -4.83 -13.18
C SER A 27 -9.78 -6.13 -13.88
N PHE A 28 -11.04 -6.27 -14.29
CA PHE A 28 -11.49 -7.47 -15.01
C PHE A 28 -10.87 -7.56 -16.41
N PHE A 29 -10.92 -6.48 -17.18
CA PHE A 29 -10.38 -6.48 -18.54
C PHE A 29 -8.86 -6.66 -18.56
N SER A 30 -8.14 -5.92 -17.73
CA SER A 30 -6.69 -6.02 -17.65
C SER A 30 -6.22 -7.38 -17.14
N ARG A 31 -6.93 -7.97 -16.16
CA ARG A 31 -6.60 -9.31 -15.63
C ARG A 31 -6.66 -10.37 -16.71
N LYS A 32 -7.70 -10.35 -17.55
CA LYS A 32 -7.84 -11.25 -18.70
C LYS A 32 -6.65 -11.11 -19.64
N ILE A 33 -6.31 -9.88 -20.04
CA ILE A 33 -5.21 -9.59 -20.95
C ILE A 33 -3.85 -10.04 -20.35
N PHE A 34 -3.62 -9.80 -19.06
CA PHE A 34 -2.38 -10.24 -18.41
C PHE A 34 -2.24 -11.77 -18.41
N LEU A 35 -3.33 -12.49 -18.17
CA LEU A 35 -3.33 -13.95 -18.23
C LEU A 35 -3.06 -14.47 -19.66
N GLU A 36 -3.63 -13.85 -20.68
CA GLU A 36 -3.48 -14.25 -22.09
C GLU A 36 -2.11 -13.87 -22.65
N LYS A 37 -1.57 -12.68 -22.31
CA LYS A 37 -0.36 -12.12 -22.93
C LYS A 37 0.93 -12.36 -22.13
N LEU A 38 0.84 -12.38 -20.80
CA LEU A 38 1.99 -12.58 -19.92
C LEU A 38 2.02 -13.99 -19.30
N GLY A 39 0.90 -14.70 -19.37
CA GLY A 39 0.76 -16.04 -18.83
C GLY A 39 0.39 -16.10 -17.35
N ALA A 40 -0.23 -17.22 -16.96
CA ALA A 40 -0.71 -17.43 -15.60
C ALA A 40 0.43 -17.51 -14.58
N ASP A 41 1.59 -18.04 -14.96
CA ASP A 41 2.74 -18.16 -14.06
C ASP A 41 3.31 -16.81 -13.66
N PHE A 42 3.42 -15.85 -14.59
CA PHE A 42 3.84 -14.49 -14.28
C PHE A 42 2.83 -13.75 -13.39
N VAL A 43 1.55 -13.90 -13.68
CA VAL A 43 0.48 -13.31 -12.85
C VAL A 43 0.46 -13.94 -11.45
N GLY A 44 0.69 -15.24 -11.35
CA GLY A 44 0.86 -15.94 -10.07
C GLY A 44 2.10 -15.51 -9.31
N LEU A 45 3.24 -15.34 -10.00
CA LEU A 45 4.48 -14.83 -9.43
C LEU A 45 4.28 -13.45 -8.78
N THR A 46 3.75 -12.49 -9.53
CA THR A 46 3.54 -11.13 -9.02
C THR A 46 2.58 -11.09 -7.83
N GLY A 47 1.52 -11.89 -7.87
CA GLY A 47 0.59 -12.05 -6.74
C GLY A 47 1.25 -12.66 -5.51
N THR A 48 2.04 -13.73 -5.68
CA THR A 48 2.78 -14.37 -4.58
C THR A 48 3.79 -13.40 -3.95
N MET A 49 4.52 -12.64 -4.77
CA MET A 49 5.47 -11.65 -4.28
C MET A 49 4.81 -10.52 -3.49
N GLN A 50 3.68 -9.99 -3.97
CA GLN A 50 2.93 -8.99 -3.24
C GLN A 50 2.45 -9.51 -1.88
N ASN A 51 2.02 -10.78 -1.81
CA ASN A 51 1.63 -11.40 -0.55
C ASN A 51 2.83 -11.63 0.39
N LEU A 52 3.99 -12.08 -0.13
CA LEU A 52 5.23 -12.22 0.66
C LEU A 52 5.66 -10.88 1.26
N LEU A 53 5.68 -9.81 0.47
CA LEU A 53 5.99 -8.47 0.95
C LEU A 53 4.91 -7.94 1.90
N GLY A 54 3.64 -8.35 1.71
CA GLY A 54 2.54 -8.08 2.62
C GLY A 54 2.81 -8.56 4.05
N PHE A 55 3.53 -9.69 4.23
CA PHE A 55 3.97 -10.14 5.56
C PHE A 55 4.95 -9.18 6.22
N LEU A 56 5.85 -8.57 5.46
CA LEU A 56 6.78 -7.59 5.99
C LEU A 56 6.06 -6.34 6.54
N ASN A 57 4.90 -6.01 5.99
CA ASN A 57 4.07 -4.91 6.46
C ASN A 57 3.42 -5.17 7.84
N LEU A 58 3.53 -6.39 8.40
CA LEU A 58 3.13 -6.67 9.78
C LEU A 58 3.75 -5.70 10.78
N ALA A 59 4.97 -5.27 10.55
CA ALA A 59 5.68 -4.33 11.42
C ALA A 59 4.96 -2.96 11.55
N GLU A 60 4.11 -2.59 10.59
CA GLU A 60 3.31 -1.34 10.62
C GLU A 60 1.97 -1.50 11.33
N LEU A 61 1.47 -2.73 11.50
CA LEU A 61 0.11 -2.96 11.97
C LEU A 61 -0.20 -2.19 13.27
N GLY A 62 -1.13 -1.24 13.14
CA GLY A 62 -1.61 -0.43 14.25
C GLY A 62 -0.95 0.94 14.41
N ILE A 63 0.25 1.20 13.87
CA ILE A 63 0.91 2.51 14.01
C ILE A 63 0.08 3.60 13.33
N GLY A 64 -0.27 3.43 12.06
CA GLY A 64 -1.08 4.41 11.32
C GLY A 64 -2.43 4.71 11.99
N ALA A 65 -3.15 3.67 12.44
CA ALA A 65 -4.43 3.82 13.11
C ALA A 65 -4.29 4.52 14.49
N SER A 66 -3.24 4.21 15.25
CA SER A 66 -2.98 4.84 16.54
C SER A 66 -2.62 6.32 16.42
N ILE A 67 -1.86 6.68 15.39
CA ILE A 67 -1.54 8.08 15.08
C ILE A 67 -2.82 8.84 14.70
N GLY A 68 -3.69 8.26 13.86
CA GLY A 68 -4.99 8.84 13.53
C GLY A 68 -5.78 9.21 14.80
N TYR A 69 -5.85 8.27 15.76
CA TYR A 69 -6.52 8.51 17.04
C TYR A 69 -5.90 9.68 17.84
N VAL A 70 -4.56 9.72 17.94
CA VAL A 70 -3.85 10.76 18.72
C VAL A 70 -3.95 12.14 18.06
N LEU A 71 -4.11 12.19 16.73
CA LEU A 71 -4.25 13.44 15.97
C LEU A 71 -5.61 14.10 16.09
N TYR A 72 -6.68 13.39 16.45
CA TYR A 72 -8.04 13.96 16.45
C TYR A 72 -8.18 15.19 17.35
N LYS A 73 -7.67 15.15 18.58
CA LYS A 73 -7.75 16.28 19.50
C LYS A 73 -6.93 17.48 19.02
N PRO A 74 -5.62 17.35 18.69
CA PRO A 74 -4.84 18.46 18.13
C PRO A 74 -5.43 19.08 16.86
N ILE A 75 -6.04 18.27 15.99
CA ILE A 75 -6.72 18.78 14.78
C ILE A 75 -7.95 19.59 15.17
N PHE A 76 -8.75 19.11 16.13
CA PHE A 76 -9.93 19.81 16.62
C PHE A 76 -9.56 21.14 17.27
N ASP A 77 -8.54 21.15 18.11
CA ASP A 77 -8.02 22.32 18.83
C ASP A 77 -7.24 23.29 17.94
N GLY A 78 -6.95 22.92 16.66
CA GLY A 78 -6.13 23.70 15.74
C GLY A 78 -4.66 23.82 16.15
N ASN A 79 -4.17 22.95 17.03
CA ASN A 79 -2.80 22.98 17.58
C ASN A 79 -1.78 22.42 16.59
N ARG A 80 -1.28 23.31 15.71
CA ARG A 80 -0.34 22.95 14.64
C ARG A 80 0.99 22.39 15.15
N ASP A 81 1.48 22.90 16.27
CA ASP A 81 2.76 22.47 16.81
C ASP A 81 2.70 21.04 17.36
N LYS A 82 1.59 20.71 18.04
CA LYS A 82 1.35 19.33 18.48
C LYS A 82 1.14 18.37 17.31
N ILE A 83 0.49 18.81 16.22
CA ILE A 83 0.35 18.02 15.00
C ILE A 83 1.73 17.76 14.36
N LYS A 84 2.60 18.78 14.24
CA LYS A 84 3.97 18.61 13.72
C LYS A 84 4.76 17.61 14.56
N GLU A 85 4.69 17.76 15.89
CA GLU A 85 5.36 16.85 16.82
C GLU A 85 4.92 15.39 16.60
N ILE A 86 3.60 15.12 16.55
CA ILE A 86 3.07 13.77 16.35
C ILE A 86 3.46 13.21 15.00
N ILE A 87 3.40 14.00 13.92
CA ILE A 87 3.80 13.55 12.57
C ILE A 87 5.31 13.35 12.48
N SER A 88 6.13 14.15 13.17
CA SER A 88 7.59 13.92 13.26
C SER A 88 7.91 12.60 13.99
N VAL A 89 7.20 12.31 15.10
CA VAL A 89 7.31 11.03 15.80
C VAL A 89 6.89 9.86 14.90
N LEU A 90 5.82 10.03 14.12
CA LEU A 90 5.40 9.03 13.13
C LEU A 90 6.52 8.79 12.09
N GLY A 91 7.13 9.85 11.57
CA GLY A 91 8.26 9.74 10.63
C GLY A 91 9.43 8.96 11.21
N TYR A 92 9.77 9.18 12.49
CA TYR A 92 10.78 8.40 13.19
C TYR A 92 10.40 6.91 13.32
N LEU A 93 9.17 6.61 13.73
CA LEU A 93 8.67 5.24 13.84
C LEU A 93 8.67 4.53 12.48
N TYR A 94 8.17 5.19 11.44
CA TYR A 94 8.11 4.64 10.09
C TYR A 94 9.50 4.44 9.49
N ARG A 95 10.47 5.30 9.79
CA ARG A 95 11.85 5.06 9.39
C ARG A 95 12.40 3.78 10.02
N ASN A 96 12.16 3.53 11.31
CA ASN A 96 12.63 2.31 11.98
C ASN A 96 11.94 1.06 11.42
N VAL A 97 10.62 1.13 11.19
CA VAL A 97 9.85 0.05 10.54
C VAL A 97 10.35 -0.20 9.11
N GLY A 98 10.58 0.86 8.34
CA GLY A 98 11.12 0.74 6.98
C GLY A 98 12.50 0.09 6.95
N LEU A 99 13.39 0.42 7.89
CA LEU A 99 14.71 -0.24 8.02
C LEU A 99 14.58 -1.72 8.40
N LEU A 100 13.65 -2.04 9.29
CA LEU A 100 13.36 -3.45 9.65
C LEU A 100 12.82 -4.22 8.44
N ILE A 101 11.89 -3.63 7.68
CA ILE A 101 11.33 -4.22 6.45
C ILE A 101 12.42 -4.39 5.40
N LEU A 102 13.31 -3.40 5.23
CA LEU A 102 14.45 -3.52 4.32
C LEU A 102 15.37 -4.69 4.71
N GLY A 103 15.76 -4.79 5.99
CA GLY A 103 16.60 -5.89 6.48
C GLY A 103 15.94 -7.25 6.31
N ALA A 104 14.68 -7.39 6.72
CA ALA A 104 13.91 -8.63 6.56
C ALA A 104 13.67 -8.95 5.07
N GLY A 105 13.46 -7.93 4.22
CA GLY A 105 13.34 -8.08 2.78
C GLY A 105 14.62 -8.56 2.12
N LEU A 106 15.78 -8.01 2.51
CA LEU A 106 17.07 -8.50 2.02
C LEU A 106 17.34 -9.94 2.46
N LEU A 107 16.99 -10.29 3.69
CA LEU A 107 17.08 -11.68 4.16
C LEU A 107 16.16 -12.59 3.35
N LEU A 108 14.92 -12.20 3.11
CA LEU A 108 13.96 -12.96 2.30
C LEU A 108 14.44 -13.13 0.85
N ALA A 109 15.15 -12.15 0.29
CA ALA A 109 15.73 -12.24 -1.06
C ALA A 109 16.70 -13.43 -1.21
N CYS A 110 17.41 -13.81 -0.15
CA CYS A 110 18.29 -14.98 -0.14
C CYS A 110 17.52 -16.30 -0.32
N PHE A 111 16.26 -16.35 0.05
CA PHE A 111 15.40 -17.53 -0.03
C PHE A 111 14.60 -17.60 -1.34
N LEU A 112 14.59 -16.55 -2.18
CA LEU A 112 13.84 -16.57 -3.45
C LEU A 112 14.18 -17.74 -4.36
N PRO A 113 15.46 -18.19 -4.51
CA PRO A 113 15.77 -19.35 -5.32
C PRO A 113 15.10 -20.64 -4.81
N TYR A 114 14.96 -20.79 -3.51
CA TYR A 114 14.27 -21.95 -2.93
C TYR A 114 12.76 -21.85 -3.07
N ILE A 115 12.20 -20.65 -2.84
CA ILE A 115 10.76 -20.41 -2.93
C ILE A 115 10.27 -20.59 -4.36
N PHE A 116 11.02 -20.13 -5.35
CA PHE A 116 10.62 -20.12 -6.76
C PHE A 116 11.41 -21.12 -7.64
N ALA A 117 12.02 -22.16 -7.05
CA ALA A 117 12.79 -23.16 -7.78
C ALA A 117 12.01 -23.83 -8.93
N GLY A 118 10.69 -24.04 -8.74
CA GLY A 118 9.80 -24.67 -9.75
C GLY A 118 8.97 -23.68 -10.58
N ALA A 119 9.27 -22.37 -10.53
CA ALA A 119 8.42 -21.35 -11.11
C ALA A 119 8.41 -21.29 -12.66
N GLY A 120 9.40 -21.90 -13.34
CA GLY A 120 9.53 -21.83 -14.80
C GLY A 120 9.84 -20.43 -15.36
N ILE A 121 10.15 -19.46 -14.49
CA ILE A 121 10.43 -18.05 -14.83
C ILE A 121 11.91 -17.79 -14.52
N HIS A 122 12.57 -17.04 -15.41
CA HIS A 122 13.98 -16.69 -15.23
C HIS A 122 14.22 -15.90 -13.94
N PHE A 123 15.21 -16.28 -13.13
CA PHE A 123 15.51 -15.66 -11.85
C PHE A 123 15.75 -14.14 -11.93
N GLY A 124 16.28 -13.64 -13.05
CA GLY A 124 16.42 -12.20 -13.28
C GLY A 124 15.09 -11.44 -13.18
N VAL A 125 14.00 -12.00 -13.72
CA VAL A 125 12.65 -11.43 -13.62
C VAL A 125 12.15 -11.49 -12.18
N ILE A 126 12.39 -12.62 -11.49
CA ILE A 126 12.00 -12.85 -10.10
C ILE A 126 12.63 -11.80 -9.18
N TYR A 127 13.95 -11.63 -9.25
CA TYR A 127 14.67 -10.66 -8.44
C TYR A 127 14.29 -9.21 -8.80
N PHE A 128 14.15 -8.91 -10.09
CA PHE A 128 13.73 -7.57 -10.52
C PHE A 128 12.33 -7.22 -10.00
N ALA A 129 11.38 -8.15 -10.10
CA ALA A 129 10.03 -7.96 -9.54
C ALA A 129 10.07 -7.79 -8.02
N TYR A 130 10.81 -8.64 -7.32
CA TYR A 130 10.94 -8.59 -5.88
C TYR A 130 11.46 -7.24 -5.39
N PHE A 131 12.60 -6.78 -5.94
CA PHE A 131 13.19 -5.51 -5.53
C PHE A 131 12.36 -4.29 -5.96
N ALA A 132 11.68 -4.35 -7.10
CA ALA A 132 10.76 -3.29 -7.52
C ALA A 132 9.58 -3.15 -6.54
N PHE A 133 8.96 -4.26 -6.14
CA PHE A 133 7.87 -4.23 -5.16
C PHE A 133 8.36 -3.85 -3.77
N LEU A 134 9.52 -4.35 -3.33
CA LEU A 134 10.13 -3.98 -2.06
C LEU A 134 10.43 -2.47 -2.00
N ALA A 135 11.02 -1.90 -3.06
CA ALA A 135 11.28 -0.48 -3.17
C ALA A 135 9.98 0.35 -3.12
N SER A 136 8.94 -0.08 -3.85
CA SER A 136 7.62 0.57 -3.81
C SER A 136 6.99 0.55 -2.41
N ALA A 137 7.11 -0.56 -1.68
CA ALA A 137 6.65 -0.66 -0.31
C ALA A 137 7.42 0.30 0.62
N LEU A 138 8.75 0.35 0.51
CA LEU A 138 9.62 1.20 1.34
C LEU A 138 9.35 2.71 1.15
N ILE A 139 8.96 3.13 -0.06
CA ILE A 139 8.56 4.52 -0.32
C ILE A 139 7.39 4.93 0.61
N GLY A 140 6.45 4.02 0.88
CA GLY A 140 5.35 4.25 1.81
C GLY A 140 5.85 4.67 3.20
N TYR A 141 6.89 4.03 3.70
CA TYR A 141 7.45 4.29 5.03
C TYR A 141 8.37 5.51 5.07
N PHE A 142 9.27 5.65 4.10
CA PHE A 142 10.26 6.73 4.14
C PHE A 142 9.73 8.08 3.64
N VAL A 143 8.75 8.07 2.74
CA VAL A 143 8.32 9.28 2.01
C VAL A 143 6.86 9.65 2.32
N ASN A 144 5.96 8.67 2.35
CA ASN A 144 4.51 8.94 2.37
C ASN A 144 3.89 9.02 3.78
N TYR A 145 4.67 8.90 4.86
CA TYR A 145 4.15 8.87 6.23
C TYR A 145 3.24 10.06 6.59
N ARG A 146 3.47 11.24 5.99
CA ARG A 146 2.67 12.45 6.22
C ARG A 146 1.21 12.35 5.72
N GLN A 147 0.90 11.38 4.83
CA GLN A 147 -0.47 11.17 4.35
C GLN A 147 -1.45 10.80 5.48
N THR A 148 -0.96 10.25 6.59
CA THR A 148 -1.76 9.91 7.76
C THR A 148 -2.53 11.12 8.31
N LEU A 149 -1.95 12.33 8.19
CA LEU A 149 -2.65 13.57 8.56
C LEU A 149 -3.89 13.84 7.70
N LEU A 150 -3.81 13.57 6.39
CA LEU A 150 -4.97 13.72 5.49
C LEU A 150 -6.13 12.78 5.91
N GLY A 151 -5.79 11.55 6.30
CA GLY A 151 -6.77 10.60 6.83
C GLY A 151 -7.42 11.09 8.14
N ALA A 152 -6.61 11.53 9.10
CA ALA A 152 -7.07 12.04 10.38
C ALA A 152 -7.91 13.33 10.25
N ASP A 153 -7.60 14.20 9.27
CA ASP A 153 -8.38 15.41 8.93
C ASP A 153 -9.59 15.13 8.01
N GLN A 154 -9.95 13.85 7.82
CA GLN A 154 -11.06 13.44 6.93
C GLN A 154 -10.91 13.89 5.47
N ARG A 155 -9.69 14.15 5.01
CA ARG A 155 -9.36 14.51 3.62
C ARG A 155 -8.81 13.32 2.82
N ASN A 156 -9.25 12.12 3.17
CA ASN A 156 -8.79 10.88 2.51
C ASN A 156 -9.11 10.86 1.02
N TYR A 157 -10.17 11.57 0.58
CA TYR A 157 -10.49 11.76 -0.83
C TYR A 157 -9.30 12.29 -1.65
N VAL A 158 -8.44 13.13 -1.05
CA VAL A 158 -7.23 13.64 -1.72
C VAL A 158 -6.27 12.49 -2.05
N VAL A 159 -5.98 11.64 -1.05
CA VAL A 159 -5.12 10.46 -1.25
C VAL A 159 -5.74 9.52 -2.29
N THR A 160 -7.04 9.24 -2.14
CA THR A 160 -7.78 8.34 -3.04
C THR A 160 -7.73 8.82 -4.48
N VAL A 161 -8.00 10.10 -4.75
CA VAL A 161 -7.98 10.65 -6.11
C VAL A 161 -6.62 10.43 -6.77
N TYR A 162 -5.53 10.85 -6.13
CA TYR A 162 -4.21 10.73 -6.73
C TYR A 162 -3.74 9.29 -6.86
N PHE A 163 -3.98 8.47 -5.83
CA PHE A 163 -3.61 7.05 -5.85
C PHE A 163 -4.39 6.29 -6.92
N GLN A 164 -5.69 6.42 -6.95
CA GLN A 164 -6.52 5.68 -7.90
C GLN A 164 -6.33 6.15 -9.34
N THR A 165 -6.15 7.45 -9.57
CA THR A 165 -5.83 7.96 -10.90
C THR A 165 -4.49 7.41 -11.39
N ALA A 166 -3.44 7.46 -10.57
CA ALA A 166 -2.14 6.88 -10.91
C ALA A 166 -2.26 5.37 -11.18
N ASN A 167 -3.03 4.65 -10.34
CA ASN A 167 -3.25 3.21 -10.51
C ASN A 167 -4.00 2.87 -11.80
N ILE A 168 -5.03 3.63 -12.16
CA ILE A 168 -5.78 3.46 -13.42
C ILE A 168 -4.84 3.66 -14.61
N VAL A 169 -4.10 4.77 -14.65
CA VAL A 169 -3.18 5.07 -15.76
C VAL A 169 -2.09 4.00 -15.83
N LYS A 170 -1.55 3.56 -14.70
CA LYS A 170 -0.59 2.46 -14.62
C LYS A 170 -1.14 1.18 -15.25
N ILE A 171 -2.34 0.74 -14.83
CA ILE A 171 -2.94 -0.50 -15.34
C ILE A 171 -3.21 -0.40 -16.84
N LEU A 172 -3.69 0.73 -17.32
CA LEU A 172 -3.92 0.94 -18.75
C LEU A 172 -2.61 0.86 -19.56
N LEU A 173 -1.53 1.48 -19.09
CA LEU A 173 -0.21 1.39 -19.71
C LEU A 173 0.35 -0.03 -19.66
N GLN A 174 0.25 -0.71 -18.52
CA GLN A 174 0.65 -2.11 -18.38
C GLN A 174 -0.13 -3.02 -19.33
N THR A 175 -1.43 -2.77 -19.50
CA THR A 175 -2.28 -3.52 -20.41
C THR A 175 -1.89 -3.28 -21.87
N ALA A 176 -1.67 -2.04 -22.28
CA ALA A 176 -1.21 -1.71 -23.62
C ALA A 176 0.14 -2.34 -23.94
N LEU A 177 1.10 -2.27 -23.00
CA LEU A 177 2.42 -2.89 -23.18
C LEU A 177 2.36 -4.42 -23.18
N ALA A 178 1.49 -5.03 -22.41
CA ALA A 178 1.27 -6.48 -22.45
C ALA A 178 0.77 -6.93 -23.83
N CYS A 179 -0.13 -6.13 -24.46
CA CYS A 179 -0.65 -6.43 -25.79
C CYS A 179 0.40 -6.27 -26.89
N HIS A 180 1.27 -5.25 -26.83
CA HIS A 180 2.16 -4.89 -27.91
C HIS A 180 3.57 -5.48 -27.78
N VAL A 181 4.08 -5.59 -26.57
CA VAL A 181 5.48 -5.97 -26.31
C VAL A 181 5.61 -7.29 -25.54
N GLY A 182 4.69 -7.59 -24.62
CA GLY A 182 4.70 -8.82 -23.81
C GLY A 182 5.91 -8.96 -22.86
N SER A 183 6.58 -7.85 -22.49
CA SER A 183 7.78 -7.88 -21.65
C SER A 183 7.45 -7.80 -20.15
N PHE A 184 7.91 -8.82 -19.40
CA PHE A 184 7.81 -8.87 -17.94
C PHE A 184 8.54 -7.69 -17.27
N TYR A 185 9.75 -7.38 -17.73
CA TYR A 185 10.57 -6.29 -17.18
C TYR A 185 9.89 -4.93 -17.32
N LEU A 186 9.31 -4.63 -18.48
CA LEU A 186 8.60 -3.38 -18.71
C LEU A 186 7.35 -3.27 -17.84
N TRP A 187 6.61 -4.36 -17.69
CA TRP A 187 5.43 -4.39 -16.83
C TRP A 187 5.79 -4.08 -15.37
N ILE A 188 6.87 -4.67 -14.85
CA ILE A 188 7.38 -4.47 -13.49
C ILE A 188 7.95 -3.04 -13.33
N ALA A 189 8.70 -2.55 -14.33
CA ALA A 189 9.27 -1.20 -14.30
C ALA A 189 8.18 -0.13 -14.18
N ILE A 190 7.04 -0.28 -14.88
CA ILE A 190 5.90 0.62 -14.75
C ILE A 190 5.34 0.61 -13.32
N GLU A 191 5.25 -0.55 -12.68
CA GLU A 191 4.79 -0.66 -11.30
C GLU A 191 5.64 0.21 -10.37
N LEU A 192 6.96 0.13 -10.49
CA LEU A 192 7.91 0.91 -9.69
C LEU A 192 7.84 2.42 -10.03
N ILE A 193 7.84 2.77 -11.31
CA ILE A 193 7.81 4.17 -11.78
C ILE A 193 6.55 4.87 -11.26
N PHE A 194 5.39 4.23 -11.38
CA PHE A 194 4.13 4.81 -10.89
C PHE A 194 4.06 4.91 -9.36
N GLY A 195 4.68 3.97 -8.63
CA GLY A 195 4.85 4.09 -7.18
C GLY A 195 5.65 5.35 -6.78
N ILE A 196 6.74 5.61 -7.48
CA ILE A 196 7.58 6.80 -7.27
C ILE A 196 6.82 8.08 -7.67
N LEU A 197 6.24 8.12 -8.86
CA LEU A 197 5.47 9.28 -9.35
C LEU A 197 4.31 9.64 -8.43
N TYR A 198 3.55 8.64 -7.98
CA TYR A 198 2.49 8.84 -7.00
C TYR A 198 3.01 9.50 -5.72
N SER A 199 4.13 9.05 -5.20
CA SER A 199 4.73 9.59 -3.98
C SER A 199 5.14 11.05 -4.12
N PHE A 200 5.73 11.43 -5.26
CA PHE A 200 6.05 12.82 -5.56
C PHE A 200 4.80 13.70 -5.62
N ILE A 201 3.80 13.28 -6.37
CA ILE A 201 2.54 14.01 -6.53
C ILE A 201 1.81 14.16 -5.18
N LEU A 202 1.75 13.07 -4.39
CA LEU A 202 1.12 13.09 -3.08
C LEU A 202 1.82 14.07 -2.13
N ASN A 203 3.14 14.01 -2.03
CA ASN A 203 3.91 14.91 -1.15
C ASN A 203 3.81 16.38 -1.60
N TRP A 204 3.84 16.64 -2.90
CA TRP A 204 3.58 17.98 -3.43
C TRP A 204 2.18 18.48 -3.02
N LYS A 205 1.17 17.62 -3.10
CA LYS A 205 -0.18 17.99 -2.67
C LYS A 205 -0.29 18.21 -1.17
N ILE A 206 0.36 17.38 -0.35
CA ILE A 206 0.42 17.55 1.11
C ILE A 206 1.03 18.91 1.46
N ASN A 207 2.12 19.29 0.80
CA ASN A 207 2.78 20.57 1.01
C ASN A 207 1.86 21.77 0.63
N ARG A 208 0.99 21.61 -0.36
CA ARG A 208 -0.02 22.64 -0.71
C ARG A 208 -1.18 22.71 0.28
N VAL A 209 -1.63 21.57 0.80
CA VAL A 209 -2.74 21.52 1.76
C VAL A 209 -2.30 21.98 3.15
N TYR A 210 -1.07 21.62 3.54
CA TYR A 210 -0.46 21.95 4.83
C TYR A 210 0.90 22.63 4.66
N PRO A 211 0.98 23.90 4.21
CA PRO A 211 2.27 24.57 3.98
C PRO A 211 3.10 24.70 5.26
N TRP A 212 2.43 24.71 6.40
CA TRP A 212 3.04 24.79 7.72
C TRP A 212 3.61 23.46 8.24
N LEU A 213 3.31 22.32 7.60
CA LEU A 213 3.70 20.99 8.05
C LEU A 213 5.15 20.67 7.65
N LYS A 214 6.08 21.29 8.34
CA LYS A 214 7.51 20.96 8.25
C LYS A 214 7.80 19.96 9.38
N CYS A 215 8.07 18.71 9.03
CA CYS A 215 8.31 17.61 9.97
C CYS A 215 9.73 17.09 9.77
N GLU A 216 10.45 16.90 10.88
CA GLU A 216 11.80 16.36 10.88
C GLU A 216 11.85 15.07 11.70
N VAL A 217 12.43 14.04 11.10
CA VAL A 217 12.60 12.72 11.76
C VAL A 217 13.51 12.82 12.98
N ALA A 218 14.49 13.71 12.96
CA ALA A 218 15.38 13.97 14.10
C ALA A 218 14.61 14.53 15.31
N GLU A 219 13.71 15.48 15.07
CA GLU A 219 12.82 15.99 16.11
C GLU A 219 11.88 14.89 16.63
N GLY A 220 11.35 14.06 15.73
CA GLY A 220 10.53 12.91 16.09
C GLY A 220 11.22 11.94 17.03
N ARG A 221 12.52 11.66 16.80
CA ARG A 221 13.34 10.85 17.70
C ARG A 221 13.45 11.49 19.10
N ARG A 222 13.67 12.80 19.17
CA ARG A 222 13.80 13.53 20.45
C ARG A 222 12.48 13.52 21.22
N LYS A 223 11.33 13.69 20.53
CA LYS A 223 9.99 13.76 21.12
C LYS A 223 9.32 12.40 21.34
N TYR A 224 9.89 11.34 20.87
CA TYR A 224 9.35 9.98 21.00
C TYR A 224 9.10 9.56 22.47
N PRO A 225 10.01 9.81 23.45
CA PRO A 225 9.80 9.43 24.84
C PRO A 225 8.55 10.04 25.47
N GLU A 226 8.19 11.26 25.05
CA GLU A 226 7.01 11.98 25.53
C GLU A 226 5.71 11.45 24.92
N ASN A 227 5.79 10.74 23.78
CA ASN A 227 4.66 10.24 22.99
C ASN A 227 4.48 8.71 23.05
N LYS A 228 4.88 8.07 24.14
CA LYS A 228 4.74 6.59 24.34
C LYS A 228 3.30 6.07 24.20
N ILE A 229 2.31 6.94 24.32
CA ILE A 229 0.91 6.59 24.09
C ILE A 229 0.68 6.05 22.66
N ILE A 230 1.41 6.56 21.67
CA ILE A 230 1.33 6.10 20.28
C ILE A 230 1.69 4.61 20.20
N VAL A 231 2.81 4.21 20.82
CA VAL A 231 3.27 2.81 20.80
C VAL A 231 2.33 1.89 21.58
N ARG A 232 1.82 2.35 22.73
CA ARG A 232 0.83 1.60 23.50
C ARG A 232 -0.45 1.34 22.69
N LYS A 233 -0.96 2.35 22.00
CA LYS A 233 -2.13 2.22 21.12
C LYS A 233 -1.82 1.37 19.88
N ALA A 234 -0.63 1.51 19.29
CA ALA A 234 -0.19 0.67 18.17
C ALA A 234 -0.16 -0.81 18.55
N ARG A 235 0.37 -1.16 19.74
CA ARG A 235 0.37 -2.53 20.25
C ARG A 235 -1.04 -3.10 20.43
N GLN A 236 -1.99 -2.31 20.92
CA GLN A 236 -3.39 -2.74 21.04
C GLN A 236 -4.02 -3.02 19.67
N MET A 237 -3.81 -2.10 18.70
CA MET A 237 -4.32 -2.27 17.33
C MET A 237 -3.65 -3.42 16.58
N PHE A 238 -2.38 -3.70 16.86
CA PHE A 238 -1.63 -4.80 16.24
C PHE A 238 -2.33 -6.15 16.46
N VAL A 239 -2.70 -6.46 17.69
CA VAL A 239 -3.35 -7.74 18.03
C VAL A 239 -4.65 -7.94 17.24
N HIS A 240 -5.47 -6.89 17.13
CA HIS A 240 -6.74 -6.96 16.37
C HIS A 240 -6.52 -7.16 14.86
N LYS A 241 -5.48 -6.54 14.30
CA LYS A 241 -5.20 -6.64 12.85
C LYS A 241 -4.47 -7.92 12.46
N LEU A 242 -3.71 -8.51 13.38
CA LEU A 242 -2.91 -9.71 13.10
C LEU A 242 -3.77 -10.90 12.64
N ALA A 243 -4.90 -11.13 13.30
CA ALA A 243 -5.81 -12.22 12.93
C ALA A 243 -6.40 -12.07 11.52
N GLY A 244 -6.79 -10.85 11.13
CA GLY A 244 -7.30 -10.57 9.78
C GLY A 244 -6.25 -10.73 8.69
N MET A 245 -5.01 -10.31 8.99
CA MET A 245 -3.92 -10.36 8.02
C MET A 245 -3.44 -11.79 7.73
N GLY A 246 -3.42 -12.67 8.73
CA GLY A 246 -3.07 -14.08 8.53
C GLY A 246 -3.91 -14.71 7.43
N ARG A 247 -5.22 -14.46 7.43
CA ARG A 247 -6.14 -15.00 6.42
C ARG A 247 -5.87 -14.46 5.01
N THR A 248 -5.55 -13.18 4.87
CA THR A 248 -5.39 -12.56 3.55
C THR A 248 -4.02 -12.80 2.93
N GLN A 249 -2.96 -12.89 3.71
CA GLN A 249 -1.60 -13.00 3.22
C GLN A 249 -1.07 -14.45 3.23
N LEU A 250 -1.41 -15.25 4.27
CA LEU A 250 -0.94 -16.63 4.37
C LEU A 250 -1.58 -17.55 3.33
N LEU A 251 -2.88 -17.40 3.08
CA LEU A 251 -3.61 -18.33 2.24
C LEU A 251 -3.08 -18.41 0.80
N PRO A 252 -2.82 -17.29 0.08
CA PRO A 252 -2.21 -17.35 -1.25
C PRO A 252 -0.82 -17.98 -1.25
N PHE A 253 -0.02 -17.73 -0.20
CA PHE A 253 1.30 -18.33 -0.07
C PHE A 253 1.21 -19.85 0.17
N LEU A 254 0.28 -20.32 1.00
CA LEU A 254 0.03 -21.74 1.20
C LEU A 254 -0.44 -22.42 -0.10
N VAL A 255 -1.33 -21.77 -0.86
CA VAL A 255 -1.73 -22.29 -2.18
C VAL A 255 -0.49 -22.48 -3.06
N TYR A 256 0.44 -21.51 -3.10
CA TYR A 256 1.69 -21.68 -3.85
C TYR A 256 2.56 -22.82 -3.31
N ALA A 257 2.76 -22.88 -1.99
CA ALA A 257 3.64 -23.87 -1.36
C ALA A 257 3.22 -25.32 -1.62
N PHE A 258 1.92 -25.56 -1.81
CA PHE A 258 1.38 -26.91 -2.05
C PHE A 258 0.95 -27.16 -3.49
N THR A 259 1.06 -26.18 -4.40
CA THR A 259 0.58 -26.30 -5.77
C THR A 259 1.54 -25.65 -6.79
N SER A 260 1.07 -24.67 -7.56
CA SER A 260 1.86 -23.97 -8.58
C SER A 260 1.45 -22.51 -8.72
N LEU A 261 2.33 -21.69 -9.34
CA LEU A 261 2.02 -20.28 -9.66
C LEU A 261 0.75 -20.14 -10.51
N LYS A 262 0.52 -21.06 -11.44
CA LYS A 262 -0.70 -21.11 -12.27
C LYS A 262 -1.96 -21.22 -11.41
N LEU A 263 -1.96 -22.11 -10.41
CA LEU A 263 -3.09 -22.26 -9.49
C LEU A 263 -3.24 -21.06 -8.56
N VAL A 264 -2.16 -20.41 -8.14
CA VAL A 264 -2.23 -19.13 -7.42
C VAL A 264 -2.89 -18.04 -8.28
N ALA A 265 -2.59 -17.98 -9.57
CA ALA A 265 -3.26 -17.03 -10.46
C ALA A 265 -4.76 -17.27 -10.56
N TYR A 266 -5.19 -18.52 -10.66
CA TYR A 266 -6.61 -18.89 -10.68
C TYR A 266 -7.29 -18.63 -9.35
N TYR A 267 -6.67 -18.99 -8.23
CA TYR A 267 -7.11 -18.62 -6.89
C TYR A 267 -7.28 -17.10 -6.75
N GLY A 268 -6.28 -16.33 -7.24
CA GLY A 268 -6.35 -14.87 -7.26
C GLY A 268 -7.52 -14.30 -8.05
N ASN A 269 -7.99 -14.99 -9.11
CA ASN A 269 -9.19 -14.57 -9.84
C ASN A 269 -10.46 -14.71 -8.99
N TYR A 270 -10.63 -15.84 -8.28
CA TYR A 270 -11.76 -16.03 -7.36
C TYR A 270 -11.70 -15.02 -6.20
N MET A 271 -10.51 -14.82 -5.62
CA MET A 271 -10.32 -13.85 -4.56
C MET A 271 -10.57 -12.41 -5.01
N LEU A 272 -10.26 -12.06 -6.25
CA LEU A 272 -10.59 -10.75 -6.82
C LEU A 272 -12.10 -10.53 -6.84
N LEU A 273 -12.88 -11.53 -7.30
CA LEU A 273 -14.35 -11.48 -7.30
C LEU A 273 -14.90 -11.29 -5.90
N LEU A 274 -14.49 -12.17 -4.96
CA LEU A 274 -14.95 -12.13 -3.57
C LEU A 274 -14.60 -10.81 -2.88
N THR A 275 -13.36 -10.34 -3.08
CA THR A 275 -12.90 -9.07 -2.48
C THR A 275 -13.67 -7.88 -3.05
N LYS A 276 -13.96 -7.89 -4.35
CA LYS A 276 -14.74 -6.82 -4.98
C LYS A 276 -16.20 -6.83 -4.53
N LEU A 277 -16.81 -8.00 -4.37
CA LEU A 277 -18.17 -8.12 -3.82
C LEU A 277 -18.22 -7.61 -2.37
N ASN A 278 -17.29 -8.05 -1.52
CA ASN A 278 -17.22 -7.58 -0.13
C ASN A 278 -17.01 -6.07 -0.05
N GLN A 279 -16.07 -5.51 -0.84
CA GLN A 279 -15.86 -4.07 -0.91
C GLN A 279 -17.09 -3.29 -1.39
N PHE A 280 -17.90 -3.88 -2.26
CA PHE A 280 -19.17 -3.27 -2.69
C PHE A 280 -20.17 -3.21 -1.54
N VAL A 281 -20.35 -4.31 -0.81
CA VAL A 281 -21.22 -4.36 0.38
C VAL A 281 -20.75 -3.37 1.45
N ASP A 282 -19.45 -3.36 1.78
CA ASP A 282 -18.85 -2.44 2.77
C ASP A 282 -19.02 -0.94 2.42
N LYS A 283 -19.34 -0.61 1.17
CA LYS A 283 -19.57 0.77 0.73
C LYS A 283 -21.04 1.16 0.67
N LEU A 284 -21.94 0.18 0.75
CA LEU A 284 -23.39 0.39 0.82
C LEU A 284 -23.88 0.53 2.27
N VAL A 285 -23.11 0.00 3.22
CA VAL A 285 -23.35 0.12 4.67
C VAL A 285 -22.52 1.25 5.24
#